data_0901709adcd9c6ebb389971c102f7332
#
_entry.id   0901709adcd9c6ebb389971c102f7332
#
_cell.length_a   1.000
_cell.length_b   1.000
_cell.length_c   1.000
_cell.angle_alpha   90.00
_cell.angle_beta   90.00
_cell.angle_gamma   90.00
#
_symmetry.space_group_name_H-M   'P 1'
#
loop_
_entity.id
_entity.type
_entity.pdbx_description
1 polymer ?
#
loop_
_entity_poly.entity_id
_entity_poly.type
_entity_poly.pdbx_seq_one_letter_code
_entity_poly.pdbx_strand_id
1 'polypeptide(L)'
;MIAFFDASALIYLIEGAEPFAQRTRAQIARLTRRHRTLDAAVSRLSWLECRVRPARNNELDTLAAFDAFFARPDLVWVELTQDVVELATAIRVKHGLRTPDALQAASCLQLGAKHAFITGDAAFNKVAALHVKVLT
;
A
#
# COMPACT_ATOMS: atom_id res chain seq x y z
N MET A 1 11.99 -0.86 10.24
CA MET A 1 10.55 -1.04 10.00
C MET A 1 10.17 -0.43 8.67
N ILE A 2 9.36 -1.14 7.91
CA ILE A 2 8.87 -0.66 6.61
C ILE A 2 7.37 -0.51 6.71
N ALA A 3 6.86 0.69 6.40
CA ALA A 3 5.42 0.93 6.25
C ALA A 3 5.06 0.74 4.77
N PHE A 4 4.35 -0.34 4.49
CA PHE A 4 3.86 -0.62 3.14
C PHE A 4 2.42 -0.11 3.02
N PHE A 5 2.18 0.72 2.01
CA PHE A 5 0.85 1.29 1.74
C PHE A 5 0.26 0.60 0.52
N ASP A 6 -0.93 0.01 0.67
CA ASP A 6 -1.68 -0.39 -0.50
C ASP A 6 -2.31 0.84 -1.17
N ALA A 7 -2.95 0.66 -2.31
CA ALA A 7 -3.54 1.77 -3.04
C ALA A 7 -4.60 2.51 -2.22
N SER A 8 -5.41 1.79 -1.43
CA SER A 8 -6.47 2.42 -0.63
C SER A 8 -5.88 3.38 0.41
N ALA A 9 -4.82 2.99 1.10
CA ALA A 9 -4.16 3.83 2.10
C ALA A 9 -3.56 5.09 1.46
N LEU A 10 -2.94 4.95 0.29
CA LEU A 10 -2.39 6.10 -0.46
C LEU A 10 -3.49 7.06 -0.90
N ILE A 11 -4.60 6.52 -1.39
CA ILE A 11 -5.73 7.34 -1.82
C ILE A 11 -6.28 8.14 -0.64
N TYR A 12 -6.48 7.51 0.52
CA TYR A 12 -6.93 8.23 1.72
C TYR A 12 -5.94 9.34 2.11
N LEU A 13 -4.65 9.02 2.13
CA LEU A 13 -3.64 9.97 2.57
C LEU A 13 -3.53 11.18 1.63
N ILE A 14 -3.50 10.94 0.32
CA ILE A 14 -3.22 11.97 -0.67
C ILE A 14 -4.48 12.75 -1.05
N GLU A 15 -5.62 12.07 -1.20
CA GLU A 15 -6.87 12.76 -1.54
C GLU A 15 -7.56 13.37 -0.32
N GLY A 16 -7.17 12.96 0.89
CA GLY A 16 -7.63 13.61 2.11
C GLY A 16 -9.05 13.25 2.54
N ALA A 17 -9.59 12.11 2.11
CA ALA A 17 -10.94 11.68 2.49
C ALA A 17 -11.01 11.36 4.00
N GLU A 18 -11.77 12.16 4.74
CA GLU A 18 -11.95 11.95 6.18
C GLU A 18 -13.08 10.95 6.45
N PRO A 19 -13.00 10.14 7.52
CA PRO A 19 -11.96 10.14 8.57
C PRO A 19 -10.70 9.33 8.21
N PHE A 20 -10.64 8.75 7.02
CA PHE A 20 -9.58 7.79 6.65
C PHE A 20 -8.20 8.44 6.49
N ALA A 21 -8.14 9.67 6.00
CA ALA A 21 -6.88 10.40 5.90
C ALA A 21 -6.25 10.61 7.28
N GLN A 22 -7.04 11.02 8.27
CA GLN A 22 -6.56 11.19 9.64
C GLN A 22 -6.11 9.86 10.24
N ARG A 23 -6.85 8.78 10.00
CA ARG A 23 -6.50 7.44 10.49
C ARG A 23 -5.18 6.97 9.88
N THR A 24 -4.97 7.25 8.61
CA THR A 24 -3.69 6.92 7.94
C THR A 24 -2.54 7.69 8.57
N ARG A 25 -2.69 9.00 8.76
CA ARG A 25 -1.68 9.83 9.41
C ARG A 25 -1.41 9.35 10.85
N ALA A 26 -2.43 8.94 11.58
CA ALA A 26 -2.28 8.44 12.94
C ALA A 26 -1.48 7.13 12.99
N GLN A 27 -1.69 6.23 12.03
CA GLN A 27 -0.89 5.01 11.91
C GLN A 27 0.57 5.31 11.61
N ILE A 28 0.84 6.22 10.69
CA ILE A 28 2.20 6.64 10.37
C ILE A 28 2.88 7.23 11.62
N ALA A 29 2.19 8.11 12.33
CA ALA A 29 2.72 8.72 13.55
C ALA A 29 3.02 7.68 14.63
N ARG A 30 2.15 6.68 14.80
CA ARG A 30 2.36 5.58 15.75
C ARG A 30 3.61 4.78 15.39
N LEU A 31 3.78 4.42 14.12
CA LEU A 31 4.95 3.68 13.67
C LEU A 31 6.24 4.50 13.82
N THR A 32 6.18 5.80 13.53
CA THR A 32 7.32 6.71 13.69
C THR A 32 7.77 6.81 15.14
N ARG A 33 6.82 6.80 16.09
CA ARG A 33 7.15 6.83 17.53
C ARG A 33 7.75 5.51 18.02
N ARG A 34 7.35 4.37 17.43
CA ARG A 34 7.76 3.03 17.88
C ARG A 34 9.08 2.58 17.28
N HIS A 35 9.46 3.12 16.15
CA HIS A 35 10.61 2.64 15.40
C HIS A 35 11.58 3.77 15.10
N ARG A 36 12.87 3.49 15.29
CA ARG A 36 13.95 4.44 15.07
C ARG A 36 14.03 4.88 13.62
N THR A 37 13.84 3.92 12.71
CA THR A 37 13.82 4.16 11.26
C THR A 37 12.53 3.62 10.70
N LEU A 38 11.91 4.36 9.81
CA LEU A 38 10.70 3.98 9.13
C LEU A 38 10.82 4.36 7.65
N ASP A 39 10.82 3.34 6.80
CA ASP A 39 10.82 3.53 5.36
C ASP A 39 9.41 3.31 4.82
N ALA A 40 9.01 4.09 3.84
CA ALA A 40 7.76 3.89 3.12
C ALA A 40 7.99 3.03 1.87
N ALA A 41 7.11 2.08 1.64
CA ALA A 41 7.19 1.19 0.48
C ALA A 41 5.83 1.06 -0.21
N VAL A 42 5.86 0.85 -1.51
CA VAL A 42 4.67 0.67 -2.34
C VAL A 42 4.93 -0.37 -3.44
N SER A 43 3.86 -1.02 -3.87
CA SER A 43 3.92 -1.85 -5.07
C SER A 43 3.86 -0.97 -6.33
N ARG A 44 4.53 -1.39 -7.39
CA ARG A 44 4.41 -0.75 -8.70
C ARG A 44 2.95 -0.71 -9.18
N LEU A 45 2.13 -1.67 -8.76
CA LEU A 45 0.70 -1.70 -9.06
C LEU A 45 -0.02 -0.43 -8.55
N SER A 46 0.40 0.12 -7.41
CA SER A 46 -0.21 1.32 -6.85
C SER A 46 -0.04 2.54 -7.74
N TRP A 47 1.03 2.61 -8.51
CA TRP A 47 1.22 3.68 -9.49
C TRP A 47 0.06 3.70 -10.49
N LEU A 48 -0.35 2.53 -10.97
CA LEU A 48 -1.51 2.43 -11.85
C LEU A 48 -2.81 2.70 -11.09
N GLU A 49 -3.03 1.99 -9.98
CA GLU A 49 -4.31 2.04 -9.26
C GLU A 49 -4.65 3.43 -8.73
N CYS A 50 -3.65 4.18 -8.27
CA CYS A 50 -3.87 5.54 -7.76
C CYS A 50 -4.08 6.58 -8.86
N ARG A 51 -3.53 6.35 -10.05
CA ARG A 51 -3.50 7.36 -11.12
C ARG A 51 -4.61 7.22 -12.16
N VAL A 52 -5.22 6.04 -12.25
CA VAL A 52 -6.23 5.75 -13.30
C VAL A 52 -7.42 6.72 -13.23
N ARG A 53 -8.04 6.88 -12.07
CA ARG A 53 -9.22 7.74 -11.94
C ARG A 53 -8.90 9.21 -12.15
N PRO A 54 -7.89 9.79 -11.48
CA PRO A 54 -7.58 11.20 -11.72
C PRO A 54 -7.13 11.48 -13.17
N ALA A 55 -6.43 10.55 -13.81
CA ALA A 55 -6.06 10.71 -15.22
C ALA A 55 -7.28 10.67 -16.13
N ARG A 56 -8.20 9.72 -15.90
CA ARG A 56 -9.43 9.57 -16.67
C ARG A 56 -10.33 10.80 -16.56
N ASN A 57 -10.42 11.36 -15.37
CA ASN A 57 -11.36 12.44 -15.06
C ASN A 57 -10.72 13.84 -15.16
N ASN A 58 -9.48 13.94 -15.65
CA ASN A 58 -8.73 15.19 -15.75
C ASN A 58 -8.64 15.94 -14.40
N GLU A 59 -8.48 15.19 -13.32
CA GLU A 59 -8.26 15.74 -11.98
C GLU A 59 -6.76 16.05 -11.83
N LEU A 60 -6.32 17.15 -12.46
CA LEU A 60 -4.90 17.44 -12.64
C LEU A 60 -4.16 17.69 -11.33
N ASP A 61 -4.81 18.37 -10.37
CA ASP A 61 -4.20 18.62 -9.05
C ASP A 61 -4.01 17.33 -8.27
N THR A 62 -4.99 16.44 -8.29
CA THR A 62 -4.92 15.13 -7.64
C THR A 62 -3.83 14.27 -8.28
N LEU A 63 -3.79 14.25 -9.61
CA LEU A 63 -2.76 13.50 -10.34
C LEU A 63 -1.37 14.02 -10.00
N ALA A 64 -1.18 15.34 -9.95
CA ALA A 64 0.09 15.95 -9.58
C ALA A 64 0.50 15.58 -8.14
N ALA A 65 -0.47 15.50 -7.21
CA ALA A 65 -0.19 15.11 -5.82
C ALA A 65 0.31 13.66 -5.73
N PHE A 66 -0.31 12.74 -6.48
CA PHE A 66 0.19 11.35 -6.57
C PHE A 66 1.57 11.29 -7.20
N ASP A 67 1.78 12.00 -8.29
CA ASP A 67 3.07 12.01 -8.98
C ASP A 67 4.19 12.55 -8.07
N ALA A 68 3.91 13.57 -7.27
CA ALA A 68 4.86 14.10 -6.30
C ALA A 68 5.21 13.08 -5.22
N PHE A 69 4.22 12.34 -4.71
CA PHE A 69 4.47 11.27 -3.75
C PHE A 69 5.34 10.18 -4.35
N PHE A 70 5.01 9.71 -5.55
CA PHE A 70 5.73 8.63 -6.22
C PHE A 70 7.14 9.04 -6.69
N ALA A 71 7.42 10.34 -6.80
CA ALA A 71 8.74 10.85 -7.16
C ALA A 71 9.70 10.97 -5.98
N ARG A 72 9.25 10.67 -4.75
CA ARG A 72 10.10 10.77 -3.56
C ARG A 72 11.29 9.81 -3.67
N PRO A 73 12.52 10.32 -3.47
CA PRO A 73 13.71 9.49 -3.65
C PRO A 73 13.90 8.43 -2.55
N ASP A 74 13.24 8.61 -1.39
CA ASP A 74 13.31 7.67 -0.27
C ASP A 74 12.24 6.58 -0.30
N LEU A 75 11.37 6.58 -1.32
CA LEU A 75 10.30 5.59 -1.45
C LEU A 75 10.87 4.27 -1.96
N VAL A 76 10.55 3.18 -1.24
CA VAL A 76 10.94 1.83 -1.64
C VAL A 76 9.89 1.27 -2.60
N TRP A 77 10.31 0.94 -3.80
CA TRP A 77 9.43 0.34 -4.81
C TRP A 77 9.57 -1.18 -4.84
N VAL A 78 8.44 -1.88 -4.87
CA VAL A 78 8.41 -3.31 -5.14
C VAL A 78 7.82 -3.53 -6.53
N GLU A 79 8.65 -4.01 -7.46
CA GLU A 79 8.23 -4.28 -8.83
C GLU A 79 7.39 -5.57 -8.92
N LEU A 80 6.57 -5.67 -9.96
CA LEU A 80 5.73 -6.86 -10.20
C LEU A 80 6.56 -7.93 -10.91
N THR A 81 7.48 -8.53 -10.19
CA THR A 81 8.37 -9.57 -10.68
C THR A 81 7.68 -10.92 -10.80
N GLN A 82 8.38 -11.89 -11.40
CA GLN A 82 7.89 -13.27 -11.43
C GLN A 82 7.63 -13.79 -10.01
N ASP A 83 8.54 -13.52 -9.06
CA ASP A 83 8.39 -13.99 -7.67
C ASP A 83 7.14 -13.39 -7.02
N VAL A 84 6.87 -12.12 -7.24
CA VAL A 84 5.65 -11.45 -6.74
C VAL A 84 4.41 -12.11 -7.33
N VAL A 85 4.38 -12.36 -8.64
CA VAL A 85 3.23 -12.96 -9.32
C VAL A 85 3.01 -14.41 -8.86
N GLU A 86 4.07 -15.18 -8.67
CA GLU A 86 3.95 -16.55 -8.17
C GLU A 86 3.39 -16.59 -6.75
N LEU A 87 3.88 -15.72 -5.86
CA LEU A 87 3.35 -15.62 -4.50
C LEU A 87 1.90 -15.16 -4.51
N ALA A 88 1.55 -14.20 -5.37
CA ALA A 88 0.16 -13.76 -5.52
C ALA A 88 -0.76 -14.89 -5.97
N THR A 89 -0.28 -15.76 -6.86
CA THR A 89 -1.01 -16.96 -7.28
C THR A 89 -1.34 -17.84 -6.07
N ALA A 90 -0.34 -18.13 -5.24
CA ALA A 90 -0.52 -18.94 -4.04
C ALA A 90 -1.51 -18.29 -3.06
N ILE A 91 -1.43 -16.97 -2.87
CA ILE A 91 -2.33 -16.22 -2.00
C ILE A 91 -3.77 -16.29 -2.52
N ARG A 92 -3.98 -16.16 -3.81
CA ARG A 92 -5.30 -16.28 -4.40
C ARG A 92 -5.89 -17.67 -4.21
N VAL A 93 -5.09 -18.70 -4.44
CA VAL A 93 -5.53 -20.10 -4.29
C VAL A 93 -5.94 -20.38 -2.84
N LYS A 94 -5.13 -19.94 -1.89
CA LYS A 94 -5.33 -20.23 -0.47
C LYS A 94 -6.42 -19.36 0.17
N HIS A 95 -6.47 -18.08 -0.16
CA HIS A 95 -7.27 -17.10 0.58
C HIS A 95 -8.42 -16.49 -0.24
N GLY A 96 -8.44 -16.69 -1.55
CA GLY A 96 -9.48 -16.17 -2.42
C GLY A 96 -9.47 -14.65 -2.59
N LEU A 97 -8.36 -13.99 -2.32
CA LEU A 97 -8.24 -12.55 -2.58
C LEU A 97 -8.33 -12.26 -4.08
N ARG A 98 -8.87 -11.08 -4.43
CA ARG A 98 -8.87 -10.62 -5.82
C ARG A 98 -7.44 -10.39 -6.31
N THR A 99 -7.25 -10.43 -7.62
CA THR A 99 -5.92 -10.29 -8.24
C THR A 99 -5.16 -9.05 -7.76
N PRO A 100 -5.73 -7.83 -7.76
CA PRO A 100 -4.98 -6.66 -7.29
C PRO A 100 -4.57 -6.78 -5.82
N ASP A 101 -5.45 -7.30 -4.97
CA ASP A 101 -5.18 -7.45 -3.54
C ASP A 101 -4.08 -8.49 -3.30
N ALA A 102 -4.12 -9.61 -4.02
CA ALA A 102 -3.08 -10.62 -3.93
C ALA A 102 -1.71 -10.08 -4.35
N LEU A 103 -1.66 -9.25 -5.38
CA LEU A 103 -0.43 -8.60 -5.83
C LEU A 103 0.10 -7.60 -4.81
N GLN A 104 -0.77 -6.84 -4.14
CA GLN A 104 -0.36 -5.95 -3.07
C GLN A 104 0.24 -6.72 -1.89
N ALA A 105 -0.44 -7.76 -1.43
CA ALA A 105 0.03 -8.60 -0.33
C ALA A 105 1.37 -9.26 -0.68
N ALA A 106 1.47 -9.85 -1.87
CA ALA A 106 2.69 -10.49 -2.34
C ALA A 106 3.86 -9.50 -2.44
N SER A 107 3.60 -8.28 -2.88
CA SER A 107 4.61 -7.22 -2.96
C SER A 107 5.16 -6.89 -1.57
N CYS A 108 4.30 -6.73 -0.59
CA CYS A 108 4.72 -6.44 0.78
C CYS A 108 5.58 -7.56 1.36
N LEU A 109 5.19 -8.81 1.13
CA LEU A 109 5.91 -9.96 1.67
C LEU A 109 7.33 -10.11 1.10
N GLN A 110 7.65 -9.49 -0.05
CA GLN A 110 9.01 -9.43 -0.57
C GLN A 110 9.96 -8.64 0.35
N LEU A 111 9.41 -7.75 1.18
CA LEU A 111 10.19 -6.90 2.07
C LEU A 111 10.60 -7.59 3.37
N GLY A 112 10.18 -8.83 3.58
CA GLY A 112 10.48 -9.59 4.79
C GLY A 112 9.48 -9.33 5.93
N ALA A 113 9.82 -9.80 7.13
CA ALA A 113 8.90 -9.83 8.25
C ALA A 113 8.73 -8.49 8.98
N LYS A 114 9.68 -7.56 8.83
CA LYS A 114 9.66 -6.27 9.54
C LYS A 114 8.90 -5.22 8.73
N HIS A 115 7.60 -5.41 8.62
CA HIS A 115 6.73 -4.49 7.88
C HIS A 115 5.43 -4.24 8.65
N ALA A 116 4.75 -3.14 8.28
CA ALA A 116 3.36 -2.89 8.60
C ALA A 116 2.61 -2.67 7.28
N PHE A 117 1.61 -3.49 7.00
CA PHE A 117 0.78 -3.39 5.80
C PHE A 117 -0.42 -2.50 6.11
N ILE A 118 -0.42 -1.28 5.60
CA ILE A 118 -1.45 -0.27 5.90
C ILE A 118 -2.51 -0.29 4.79
N THR A 119 -3.76 -0.56 5.18
CA THR A 119 -4.86 -0.77 4.25
C THR A 119 -6.20 -0.34 4.82
N GLY A 120 -7.14 0.00 3.96
CA GLY A 120 -8.54 0.20 4.32
C GLY A 120 -9.38 -1.08 4.31
N ASP A 121 -8.81 -2.22 3.94
CA ASP A 121 -9.56 -3.47 3.72
C ASP A 121 -9.14 -4.57 4.69
N ALA A 122 -10.08 -4.98 5.55
CA ALA A 122 -9.85 -6.05 6.54
C ALA A 122 -9.65 -7.44 5.90
N ALA A 123 -9.98 -7.63 4.62
CA ALA A 123 -9.79 -8.91 3.95
C ALA A 123 -8.34 -9.38 3.94
N PHE A 124 -7.37 -8.46 4.02
CA PHE A 124 -5.95 -8.79 4.09
C PHE A 124 -5.56 -9.54 5.37
N ASN A 125 -6.38 -9.47 6.42
CA ASN A 125 -6.16 -10.25 7.65
C ASN A 125 -6.17 -11.76 7.42
N LYS A 126 -6.70 -12.24 6.31
CA LYS A 126 -6.67 -13.66 5.93
C LYS A 126 -5.26 -14.17 5.68
N VAL A 127 -4.33 -13.28 5.32
CA VAL A 127 -2.95 -13.65 5.02
C VAL A 127 -2.11 -13.56 6.31
N ALA A 128 -1.86 -14.70 6.93
CA ALA A 128 -1.27 -14.77 8.28
C ALA A 128 0.13 -14.14 8.36
N ALA A 129 0.94 -14.24 7.30
CA ALA A 129 2.28 -13.67 7.28
C ALA A 129 2.31 -12.15 7.14
N LEU A 130 1.16 -11.53 6.83
CA LEU A 130 1.05 -10.11 6.59
C LEU A 130 0.66 -9.40 7.90
N HIS A 131 1.47 -8.44 8.33
CA HIS A 131 1.21 -7.67 9.55
C HIS A 131 0.31 -6.48 9.22
N VAL A 132 -0.99 -6.73 9.19
CA VAL A 132 -1.99 -5.79 8.69
C VAL A 132 -2.37 -4.74 9.73
N LYS A 133 -2.45 -3.48 9.30
CA LYS A 133 -2.98 -2.35 10.03
C LYS A 133 -4.18 -1.80 9.27
N VAL A 134 -5.38 -2.16 9.71
CA VAL A 134 -6.62 -1.74 9.04
C VAL A 134 -7.01 -0.34 9.51
N LEU A 135 -7.34 0.52 8.55
CA LEU A 135 -7.72 1.92 8.80
C LEU A 135 -9.23 2.03 9.08
N THR A 136 -9.66 1.52 10.22
CA THR A 136 -11.08 1.56 10.61
C THR A 136 -11.30 2.43 11.83
#